data_5f1c0bc51ac53da24ef748519abd1c83
#
_entry.id   5f1c0bc51ac53da24ef748519abd1c83
#
_cell.length_a   1.000
_cell.length_b   1.000
_cell.length_c   1.000
_cell.angle_alpha   90.00
_cell.angle_beta   90.00
_cell.angle_gamma   90.00
#
_symmetry.space_group_name_H-M   'P 1'
#
loop_
_entity.id
_entity.type
_entity.pdbx_description
1 polymer ?
#
loop_
_entity_poly.entity_id
_entity_poly.type
_entity_poly.pdbx_seq_one_letter_code
_entity_poly.pdbx_strand_id
1 'polypeptide(L)'
;MNEGSSRANGIQNATLFIVSIAGLLAFLLPFLISALPNKPARVSSRAVEASLLLALIVGGSLVIAVAELVRGPGAGSHARSVALLAALVAIDATLRLVPSFLGASPIFALILLVGYVYGARFGFVMGSLTLLLSAAITAGVGPWLPFQMLCAGWVGAASGWLPKWNSSKADLLTAVAFGAITGFAYGALMNLYSWPFAAPGLSDDVGLYWSPSLSAVQSIEHYAAFYVATSLVHDATRALATALLIVVAGGPVLRLLRRFHDRAAWATSSSG
;
A
#
# COMPACT_ATOMS: atom_id res chain seq x y z
N MET A 1 25.20 1.67 18.82
CA MET A 1 24.03 2.12 18.00
C MET A 1 23.85 3.58 18.30
N ASN A 2 24.05 4.46 17.30
CA ASN A 2 24.17 5.92 17.52
C ASN A 2 22.77 6.49 17.86
N GLU A 3 22.65 7.40 18.81
CA GLU A 3 21.38 8.02 19.25
C GLU A 3 20.58 8.62 18.09
N GLY A 4 21.25 9.22 17.11
CA GLY A 4 20.61 9.77 15.91
C GLY A 4 19.88 8.70 15.06
N SER A 5 20.46 7.51 14.92
CA SER A 5 19.83 6.39 14.19
C SER A 5 18.61 5.83 14.94
N SER A 6 18.67 5.76 16.27
CA SER A 6 17.55 5.33 17.11
C SER A 6 16.37 6.30 17.02
N ARG A 7 16.62 7.60 17.11
CA ARG A 7 15.61 8.66 16.95
C ARG A 7 14.94 8.64 15.58
N ALA A 8 15.72 8.54 14.50
CA ALA A 8 15.20 8.47 13.14
C ALA A 8 14.29 7.23 12.95
N ASN A 9 14.70 6.08 13.48
CA ASN A 9 13.89 4.86 13.46
C ASN A 9 12.57 5.02 14.22
N GLY A 10 12.62 5.68 15.39
CA GLY A 10 11.41 5.98 16.17
C GLY A 10 10.43 6.87 15.43
N ILE A 11 10.92 7.97 14.83
CA ILE A 11 10.09 8.88 14.03
C ILE A 11 9.44 8.15 12.85
N GLN A 12 10.19 7.37 12.09
CA GLN A 12 9.67 6.65 10.93
C GLN A 12 8.61 5.61 11.30
N ASN A 13 8.82 4.86 12.41
CA ASN A 13 7.83 3.89 12.87
C ASN A 13 6.57 4.57 13.39
N ALA A 14 6.71 5.65 14.16
CA ALA A 14 5.58 6.43 14.64
C ALA A 14 4.79 7.04 13.48
N THR A 15 5.46 7.59 12.48
CA THR A 15 4.81 8.14 11.27
C THR A 15 4.04 7.06 10.51
N LEU A 16 4.66 5.91 10.26
CA LEU A 16 3.99 4.78 9.59
C LEU A 16 2.76 4.33 10.37
N PHE A 17 2.86 4.24 11.69
CA PHE A 17 1.75 3.85 12.55
C PHE A 17 0.61 4.88 12.52
N ILE A 18 0.92 6.17 12.68
CA ILE A 18 -0.07 7.26 12.65
C ILE A 18 -0.81 7.30 11.30
N VAL A 19 -0.07 7.24 10.18
CA VAL A 19 -0.66 7.24 8.84
C VAL A 19 -1.55 6.02 8.65
N SER A 20 -1.12 4.85 9.12
CA SER A 20 -1.89 3.61 9.00
C SER A 20 -3.18 3.64 9.84
N ILE A 21 -3.12 4.13 11.08
CA ILE A 21 -4.31 4.27 11.93
C ILE A 21 -5.30 5.29 11.35
N ALA A 22 -4.81 6.46 10.94
CA ALA A 22 -5.66 7.48 10.33
C ALA A 22 -6.32 6.96 9.04
N GLY A 23 -5.58 6.21 8.23
CA GLY A 23 -6.12 5.57 7.04
C GLY A 23 -7.17 4.51 7.35
N LEU A 24 -6.93 3.65 8.34
CA LEU A 24 -7.92 2.67 8.78
C LEU A 24 -9.21 3.35 9.26
N LEU A 25 -9.07 4.41 10.06
CA LEU A 25 -10.22 5.21 10.50
C LEU A 25 -10.96 5.83 9.31
N ALA A 26 -10.26 6.33 8.29
CA ALA A 26 -10.88 6.87 7.09
C ALA A 26 -11.67 5.81 6.30
N PHE A 27 -11.19 4.55 6.23
CA PHE A 27 -11.96 3.44 5.65
C PHE A 27 -13.23 3.13 6.45
N LEU A 28 -13.15 3.18 7.77
CA LEU A 28 -14.26 2.83 8.67
C LEU A 28 -15.23 3.99 8.92
N LEU A 29 -14.85 5.23 8.61
CA LEU A 29 -15.60 6.43 8.95
C LEU A 29 -17.07 6.41 8.48
N PRO A 30 -17.42 5.97 7.25
CA PRO A 30 -18.82 5.90 6.82
C PRO A 30 -19.65 4.99 7.71
N PHE A 31 -19.09 3.88 8.17
CA PHE A 31 -19.76 2.90 9.03
C PHE A 31 -19.89 3.42 10.46
N LEU A 32 -18.86 4.10 10.98
CA LEU A 32 -18.85 4.68 12.32
C LEU A 32 -19.88 5.83 12.45
N ILE A 33 -19.92 6.73 11.45
CA ILE A 33 -20.88 7.87 11.46
C ILE A 33 -22.31 7.36 11.41
N SER A 34 -22.58 6.31 10.64
CA SER A 34 -23.93 5.74 10.53
C SER A 34 -24.42 5.07 11.82
N ALA A 35 -23.52 4.64 12.69
CA ALA A 35 -23.85 4.05 13.99
C ALA A 35 -24.18 5.09 15.06
N LEU A 36 -23.96 6.39 14.83
CA LEU A 36 -24.26 7.45 15.79
C LEU A 36 -25.76 7.77 15.86
N PRO A 37 -26.31 7.96 17.08
CA PRO A 37 -27.74 8.25 17.26
C PRO A 37 -28.17 9.62 16.69
N ASN A 38 -27.27 10.61 16.67
CA ASN A 38 -27.50 11.93 16.08
C ASN A 38 -26.62 12.10 14.84
N LYS A 39 -27.12 11.60 13.70
CA LYS A 39 -26.39 11.70 12.42
C LYS A 39 -26.22 13.17 12.02
N PRO A 40 -25.00 13.66 11.77
CA PRO A 40 -24.83 14.98 11.19
C PRO A 40 -25.54 15.03 9.82
N ALA A 41 -26.31 16.09 9.60
CA ALA A 41 -27.12 16.26 8.38
C ALA A 41 -26.28 16.30 7.08
N ARG A 42 -24.98 16.43 7.20
CA ARG A 42 -24.00 16.32 6.11
C ARG A 42 -22.86 15.41 6.56
N VAL A 43 -22.78 14.21 6.00
CA VAL A 43 -21.53 13.47 5.95
C VAL A 43 -20.54 14.38 5.20
N SER A 44 -19.37 14.67 5.82
CA SER A 44 -18.31 15.41 5.15
C SER A 44 -18.11 14.81 3.75
N SER A 45 -17.99 15.67 2.75
CA SER A 45 -17.84 15.15 1.39
C SER A 45 -16.56 14.29 1.35
N ARG A 46 -16.63 13.12 0.73
CA ARG A 46 -15.46 12.22 0.52
C ARG A 46 -14.24 12.99 -0.02
N ALA A 47 -14.47 14.11 -0.72
CA ALA A 47 -13.41 14.95 -1.24
C ALA A 47 -12.56 15.60 -0.13
N VAL A 48 -13.17 16.05 0.96
CA VAL A 48 -12.44 16.65 2.11
C VAL A 48 -11.64 15.56 2.84
N GLU A 49 -12.26 14.44 3.14
CA GLU A 49 -11.59 13.31 3.79
C GLU A 49 -10.41 12.80 2.93
N ALA A 50 -10.64 12.65 1.62
CA ALA A 50 -9.61 12.21 0.69
C ALA A 50 -8.45 13.20 0.61
N SER A 51 -8.71 14.50 0.62
CA SER A 51 -7.67 15.53 0.58
C SER A 51 -6.81 15.53 1.86
N LEU A 52 -7.43 15.40 3.03
CA LEU A 52 -6.71 15.31 4.30
C LEU A 52 -5.87 14.03 4.38
N LEU A 53 -6.44 12.91 3.96
CA LEU A 53 -5.73 11.64 3.93
C LEU A 53 -4.56 11.67 2.94
N LEU A 54 -4.76 12.28 1.77
CA LEU A 54 -3.69 12.47 0.79
C LEU A 54 -2.54 13.29 1.38
N ALA A 55 -2.84 14.43 2.01
CA ALA A 55 -1.84 15.27 2.65
C ALA A 55 -1.08 14.51 3.76
N LEU A 56 -1.79 13.70 4.55
CA LEU A 56 -1.18 12.88 5.60
C LEU A 56 -0.25 11.79 5.03
N ILE A 57 -0.67 11.08 3.97
CA ILE A 57 0.15 10.02 3.36
C ILE A 57 1.38 10.61 2.69
N VAL A 58 1.22 11.69 1.91
CA VAL A 58 2.33 12.36 1.23
C VAL A 58 3.29 12.97 2.27
N GLY A 59 2.77 13.71 3.25
CA GLY A 59 3.55 14.28 4.34
C GLY A 59 4.28 13.22 5.15
N GLY A 60 3.61 12.13 5.52
CA GLY A 60 4.20 11.00 6.21
C GLY A 60 5.30 10.31 5.40
N SER A 61 5.08 10.11 4.09
CA SER A 61 6.10 9.55 3.19
C SER A 61 7.34 10.45 3.11
N LEU A 62 7.14 11.78 3.04
CA LEU A 62 8.24 12.74 3.06
C LEU A 62 8.99 12.73 4.40
N VAL A 63 8.28 12.67 5.52
CA VAL A 63 8.91 12.55 6.86
C VAL A 63 9.77 11.29 6.94
N ILE A 64 9.28 10.14 6.46
CA ILE A 64 10.04 8.88 6.45
C ILE A 64 11.30 9.04 5.56
N ALA A 65 11.17 9.64 4.38
CA ALA A 65 12.29 9.83 3.46
C ALA A 65 13.33 10.82 4.03
N VAL A 66 12.89 11.94 4.60
CA VAL A 66 13.80 12.94 5.24
C VAL A 66 14.49 12.34 6.47
N ALA A 67 13.77 11.61 7.32
CA ALA A 67 14.34 10.92 8.47
C ALA A 67 15.40 9.88 8.05
N GLU A 68 15.27 9.28 6.86
CA GLU A 68 16.31 8.42 6.28
C GLU A 68 17.56 9.23 5.91
N LEU A 69 17.42 10.44 5.34
CA LEU A 69 18.54 11.30 4.98
C LEU A 69 19.33 11.82 6.19
N VAL A 70 18.67 11.99 7.34
CA VAL A 70 19.25 12.62 8.55
C VAL A 70 19.81 11.57 9.54
N ARG A 71 19.88 10.31 9.18
CA ARG A 71 20.25 9.18 10.08
C ARG A 71 21.66 9.21 10.71
N GLY A 72 22.50 10.18 10.45
CA GLY A 72 23.83 10.30 11.09
C GLY A 72 25.02 10.02 10.16
N PRO A 73 26.21 9.67 10.67
CA PRO A 73 27.41 9.52 9.86
C PRO A 73 27.19 8.49 8.75
N GLY A 74 27.43 8.89 7.50
CA GLY A 74 27.10 8.10 6.31
C GLY A 74 26.09 8.80 5.37
N ALA A 75 26.00 10.13 5.44
CA ALA A 75 25.05 10.92 4.63
C ALA A 75 25.02 10.52 3.15
N GLY A 76 26.15 10.13 2.57
CA GLY A 76 26.23 9.65 1.18
C GLY A 76 25.50 8.33 0.94
N SER A 77 25.43 7.42 1.91
CA SER A 77 24.69 6.14 1.78
C SER A 77 23.19 6.35 1.92
N HIS A 78 22.78 7.26 2.81
CA HIS A 78 21.36 7.59 3.00
C HIS A 78 20.79 8.33 1.79
N ALA A 79 21.55 9.28 1.20
CA ALA A 79 21.18 9.93 -0.04
C ALA A 79 21.04 8.93 -1.20
N ARG A 80 21.90 7.91 -1.28
CA ARG A 80 21.79 6.83 -2.26
C ARG A 80 20.52 5.98 -2.06
N SER A 81 20.15 5.70 -0.81
CA SER A 81 18.92 4.97 -0.50
C SER A 81 17.66 5.72 -0.96
N VAL A 82 17.61 7.04 -0.72
CA VAL A 82 16.50 7.88 -1.18
C VAL A 82 16.51 8.03 -2.71
N ALA A 83 17.65 8.19 -3.33
CA ALA A 83 17.77 8.21 -4.79
C ALA A 83 17.32 6.89 -5.43
N LEU A 84 17.68 5.76 -4.82
CA LEU A 84 17.22 4.44 -5.25
C LEU A 84 15.70 4.31 -5.09
N LEU A 85 15.13 4.75 -3.98
CA LEU A 85 13.68 4.78 -3.78
C LEU A 85 12.99 5.58 -4.88
N ALA A 86 13.48 6.79 -5.17
CA ALA A 86 12.92 7.64 -6.21
C ALA A 86 13.00 6.98 -7.60
N ALA A 87 14.12 6.34 -7.92
CA ALA A 87 14.28 5.59 -9.18
C ALA A 87 13.31 4.39 -9.26
N LEU A 88 13.17 3.62 -8.17
CA LEU A 88 12.24 2.49 -8.11
C LEU A 88 10.79 2.94 -8.23
N VAL A 89 10.40 4.03 -7.56
CA VAL A 89 9.08 4.64 -7.69
C VAL A 89 8.81 5.08 -9.13
N ALA A 90 9.78 5.71 -9.78
CA ALA A 90 9.64 6.14 -11.18
C ALA A 90 9.47 4.96 -12.14
N ILE A 91 10.28 3.92 -11.98
CA ILE A 91 10.17 2.68 -12.77
C ILE A 91 8.78 2.05 -12.55
N ASP A 92 8.36 1.89 -11.31
CA ASP A 92 7.11 1.22 -10.97
C ASP A 92 5.88 2.03 -11.42
N ALA A 93 5.93 3.36 -11.31
CA ALA A 93 4.88 4.23 -11.83
C ALA A 93 4.73 4.10 -13.36
N THR A 94 5.83 3.91 -14.10
CA THR A 94 5.78 3.66 -15.54
C THR A 94 5.23 2.28 -15.88
N LEU A 95 5.44 1.26 -15.04
CA LEU A 95 4.85 -0.07 -15.22
C LEU A 95 3.32 -0.03 -15.17
N ARG A 96 2.72 0.96 -14.52
CA ARG A 96 1.26 1.14 -14.52
C ARG A 96 0.71 1.61 -15.87
N LEU A 97 1.55 2.11 -16.78
CA LEU A 97 1.14 2.42 -18.16
C LEU A 97 0.89 1.16 -19.00
N VAL A 98 1.41 0.01 -18.55
CA VAL A 98 1.06 -1.28 -19.17
C VAL A 98 -0.44 -1.50 -18.98
N PRO A 99 -1.21 -1.73 -20.07
CA PRO A 99 -2.64 -1.93 -19.96
C PRO A 99 -2.97 -3.05 -18.97
N SER A 100 -3.75 -2.71 -17.95
CA SER A 100 -4.22 -3.70 -16.98
C SER A 100 -5.45 -4.42 -17.52
N PHE A 101 -5.44 -5.75 -17.45
CA PHE A 101 -6.59 -6.56 -17.78
C PHE A 101 -7.20 -7.11 -16.49
N LEU A 102 -8.49 -6.87 -16.27
CA LEU A 102 -9.22 -7.35 -15.09
C LEU A 102 -8.46 -7.16 -13.75
N GLY A 103 -7.86 -5.99 -13.55
CA GLY A 103 -7.14 -5.67 -12.31
C GLY A 103 -5.70 -6.18 -12.25
N ALA A 104 -5.22 -6.98 -13.21
CA ALA A 104 -3.82 -7.37 -13.30
C ALA A 104 -2.95 -6.14 -13.56
N SER A 105 -2.01 -5.87 -12.67
CA SER A 105 -1.06 -4.76 -12.80
C SER A 105 0.31 -5.19 -12.31
N PRO A 106 1.39 -4.87 -13.04
CA PRO A 106 2.74 -5.29 -12.68
C PRO A 106 3.30 -4.61 -11.44
N ILE A 107 2.74 -3.46 -11.02
CA ILE A 107 3.26 -2.63 -9.92
C ILE A 107 3.33 -3.39 -8.58
N PHE A 108 2.35 -4.24 -8.28
CA PHE A 108 2.28 -4.92 -6.98
C PHE A 108 3.46 -5.87 -6.76
N ALA A 109 3.97 -6.51 -7.81
CA ALA A 109 5.13 -7.38 -7.71
C ALA A 109 6.39 -6.61 -7.29
N LEU A 110 6.65 -5.44 -7.88
CA LEU A 110 7.82 -4.64 -7.53
C LEU A 110 7.69 -4.01 -6.15
N ILE A 111 6.53 -3.44 -5.79
CA ILE A 111 6.26 -2.89 -4.44
C ILE A 111 6.55 -3.94 -3.37
N LEU A 112 6.03 -5.17 -3.57
CA LEU A 112 6.22 -6.29 -2.64
C LEU A 112 7.70 -6.66 -2.52
N LEU A 113 8.40 -6.88 -3.65
CA LEU A 113 9.81 -7.30 -3.64
C LEU A 113 10.72 -6.23 -3.02
N VAL A 114 10.42 -4.95 -3.25
CA VAL A 114 11.15 -3.83 -2.64
C VAL A 114 10.92 -3.80 -1.13
N GLY A 115 9.67 -3.88 -0.67
CA GLY A 115 9.36 -3.96 0.76
C GLY A 115 10.02 -5.16 1.43
N TYR A 116 10.01 -6.32 0.76
CA TYR A 116 10.65 -7.55 1.25
C TYR A 116 12.15 -7.36 1.48
N VAL A 117 12.87 -6.65 0.61
CA VAL A 117 14.33 -6.45 0.72
C VAL A 117 14.68 -5.29 1.65
N TYR A 118 14.02 -4.13 1.48
CA TYR A 118 14.37 -2.88 2.17
C TYR A 118 13.59 -2.64 3.48
N GLY A 119 12.58 -3.45 3.75
CA GLY A 119 11.78 -3.39 4.98
C GLY A 119 10.53 -2.51 4.87
N ALA A 120 9.72 -2.56 5.94
CA ALA A 120 8.35 -2.05 5.96
C ALA A 120 8.22 -0.56 5.62
N ARG A 121 9.09 0.27 6.18
CA ARG A 121 9.05 1.73 5.96
C ARG A 121 9.32 2.10 4.52
N PHE A 122 10.35 1.51 3.93
CA PHE A 122 10.71 1.72 2.53
C PHE A 122 9.62 1.19 1.59
N GLY A 123 9.09 0.00 1.88
CA GLY A 123 7.98 -0.59 1.14
C GLY A 123 6.71 0.26 1.19
N PHE A 124 6.38 0.84 2.35
CA PHE A 124 5.24 1.75 2.47
C PHE A 124 5.38 2.99 1.57
N VAL A 125 6.53 3.66 1.66
CA VAL A 125 6.80 4.86 0.84
C VAL A 125 6.80 4.49 -0.64
N MET A 126 7.43 3.38 -1.02
CA MET A 126 7.43 2.86 -2.38
C MET A 126 6.00 2.69 -2.93
N GLY A 127 5.16 1.93 -2.23
CA GLY A 127 3.78 1.68 -2.67
C GLY A 127 2.94 2.95 -2.75
N SER A 128 3.02 3.81 -1.74
CA SER A 128 2.26 5.06 -1.70
C SER A 128 2.67 6.03 -2.82
N LEU A 129 3.98 6.26 -3.02
CA LEU A 129 4.48 7.20 -4.02
C LEU A 129 4.36 6.67 -5.45
N THR A 130 4.44 5.35 -5.67
CA THR A 130 4.16 4.76 -6.98
C THR A 130 2.75 5.11 -7.45
N LEU A 131 1.75 4.96 -6.57
CA LEU A 131 0.36 5.30 -6.92
C LEU A 131 0.18 6.79 -7.16
N LEU A 132 0.80 7.65 -6.35
CA LEU A 132 0.75 9.10 -6.52
C LEU A 132 1.35 9.52 -7.87
N LEU A 133 2.59 9.08 -8.16
CA LEU A 133 3.29 9.44 -9.39
C LEU A 133 2.55 8.90 -10.62
N SER A 134 2.09 7.64 -10.57
CA SER A 134 1.35 7.07 -11.68
C SER A 134 0.01 7.77 -11.92
N ALA A 135 -0.69 8.22 -10.86
CA ALA A 135 -1.93 8.99 -11.01
C ALA A 135 -1.68 10.35 -11.66
N ALA A 136 -0.55 11.00 -11.34
CA ALA A 136 -0.15 12.25 -12.02
C ALA A 136 0.13 12.03 -13.51
N ILE A 137 0.77 10.90 -13.88
CA ILE A 137 1.09 10.58 -15.28
C ILE A 137 -0.18 10.18 -16.07
N THR A 138 -1.11 9.46 -15.44
CA THR A 138 -2.30 8.90 -16.11
C THR A 138 -3.56 9.77 -15.95
N ALA A 139 -3.44 10.97 -15.34
CA ALA A 139 -4.57 11.80 -14.94
C ALA A 139 -5.61 11.06 -14.06
N GLY A 140 -5.15 10.04 -13.31
CA GLY A 140 -5.97 9.18 -12.46
C GLY A 140 -6.20 9.75 -11.05
N VAL A 141 -6.17 11.06 -10.87
CA VAL A 141 -6.36 11.72 -9.58
C VAL A 141 -7.85 11.79 -9.24
N GLY A 142 -8.22 11.29 -8.07
CA GLY A 142 -9.61 11.33 -7.59
C GLY A 142 -9.70 10.98 -6.10
N PRO A 143 -10.90 11.01 -5.51
CA PRO A 143 -11.11 10.71 -4.08
C PRO A 143 -10.66 9.31 -3.65
N TRP A 144 -10.52 8.39 -4.58
CA TRP A 144 -10.01 7.04 -4.36
C TRP A 144 -8.49 6.96 -4.22
N LEU A 145 -7.76 7.95 -4.74
CA LEU A 145 -6.29 7.91 -4.82
C LEU A 145 -5.61 7.72 -3.45
N PRO A 146 -5.91 8.48 -2.39
CA PRO A 146 -5.26 8.29 -1.10
C PRO A 146 -5.52 6.91 -0.51
N PHE A 147 -6.69 6.33 -0.74
CA PHE A 147 -7.00 4.97 -0.30
C PHE A 147 -6.21 3.92 -1.09
N GLN A 148 -6.05 4.11 -2.40
CA GLN A 148 -5.17 3.27 -3.21
C GLN A 148 -3.71 3.36 -2.76
N MET A 149 -3.21 4.58 -2.50
CA MET A 149 -1.85 4.82 -1.99
C MET A 149 -1.62 4.10 -0.66
N LEU A 150 -2.59 4.20 0.25
CA LEU A 150 -2.52 3.56 1.55
C LEU A 150 -2.49 2.03 1.42
N CYS A 151 -3.39 1.44 0.63
CA CYS A 151 -3.43 -0.01 0.41
C CYS A 151 -2.13 -0.52 -0.24
N ALA A 152 -1.60 0.17 -1.26
CA ALA A 152 -0.34 -0.19 -1.89
C ALA A 152 0.84 -0.01 -0.92
N GLY A 153 0.84 1.04 -0.10
CA GLY A 153 1.80 1.24 0.97
C GLY A 153 1.75 0.11 2.00
N TRP A 154 0.57 -0.34 2.40
CA TRP A 154 0.42 -1.48 3.31
C TRP A 154 0.91 -2.79 2.69
N VAL A 155 0.70 -3.04 1.41
CA VAL A 155 1.30 -4.19 0.71
C VAL A 155 2.82 -4.15 0.82
N GLY A 156 3.44 -3.00 0.52
CA GLY A 156 4.88 -2.81 0.64
C GLY A 156 5.38 -2.93 2.10
N ALA A 157 4.67 -2.35 3.06
CA ALA A 157 5.02 -2.44 4.48
C ALA A 157 4.93 -3.88 5.00
N ALA A 158 3.82 -4.56 4.74
CA ALA A 158 3.59 -5.92 5.20
C ALA A 158 4.60 -6.92 4.61
N SER A 159 5.02 -6.72 3.35
CA SER A 159 6.09 -7.54 2.76
C SER A 159 7.43 -7.39 3.48
N GLY A 160 7.69 -6.21 4.07
CA GLY A 160 8.90 -5.95 4.85
C GLY A 160 8.96 -6.71 6.20
N TRP A 161 7.83 -7.18 6.70
CA TRP A 161 7.73 -8.00 7.92
C TRP A 161 7.75 -9.50 7.66
N LEU A 162 7.73 -9.94 6.39
CA LEU A 162 7.79 -11.34 6.05
C LEU A 162 9.11 -11.99 6.50
N PRO A 163 9.08 -13.27 6.88
CA PRO A 163 10.28 -13.99 7.25
C PRO A 163 11.27 -14.06 6.07
N LYS A 164 12.55 -13.88 6.39
CA LYS A 164 13.66 -14.00 5.44
C LYS A 164 14.37 -15.32 5.71
N TRP A 165 14.48 -16.13 4.68
CA TRP A 165 15.02 -17.49 4.78
C TRP A 165 16.47 -17.52 4.28
N ASN A 166 17.24 -18.50 4.75
CA ASN A 166 18.58 -18.78 4.20
C ASN A 166 18.51 -19.51 2.83
N SER A 167 17.40 -19.41 2.14
CA SER A 167 17.14 -20.08 0.87
C SER A 167 16.42 -19.15 -0.10
N SER A 168 17.07 -18.89 -1.24
CA SER A 168 16.46 -18.07 -2.30
C SER A 168 15.15 -18.64 -2.85
N LYS A 169 14.97 -19.95 -2.81
CA LYS A 169 13.71 -20.60 -3.23
C LYS A 169 12.60 -20.35 -2.20
N ALA A 170 12.92 -20.44 -0.92
CA ALA A 170 11.95 -20.19 0.15
C ALA A 170 11.54 -18.70 0.17
N ASP A 171 12.48 -17.77 -0.03
CA ASP A 171 12.17 -16.34 -0.16
C ASP A 171 11.24 -16.07 -1.34
N LEU A 172 11.53 -16.68 -2.49
CA LEU A 172 10.70 -16.54 -3.68
C LEU A 172 9.29 -17.10 -3.46
N LEU A 173 9.19 -18.28 -2.86
CA LEU A 173 7.89 -18.90 -2.55
C LEU A 173 7.07 -18.06 -1.58
N THR A 174 7.72 -17.50 -0.55
CA THR A 174 7.09 -16.57 0.39
C THR A 174 6.55 -15.34 -0.32
N ALA A 175 7.35 -14.75 -1.23
CA ALA A 175 6.92 -13.59 -2.02
C ALA A 175 5.75 -13.93 -2.96
N VAL A 176 5.76 -15.10 -3.60
CA VAL A 176 4.66 -15.58 -4.47
C VAL A 176 3.38 -15.77 -3.67
N ALA A 177 3.44 -16.48 -2.55
CA ALA A 177 2.27 -16.73 -1.71
C ALA A 177 1.69 -15.42 -1.16
N PHE A 178 2.55 -14.52 -0.68
CA PHE A 178 2.13 -13.21 -0.19
C PHE A 178 1.57 -12.33 -1.31
N GLY A 179 2.15 -12.37 -2.51
CA GLY A 179 1.65 -11.65 -3.68
C GLY A 179 0.24 -12.08 -4.08
N ALA A 180 -0.05 -13.38 -4.01
CA ALA A 180 -1.40 -13.90 -4.22
C ALA A 180 -2.37 -13.40 -3.15
N ILE A 181 -2.00 -13.48 -1.86
CA ILE A 181 -2.84 -13.01 -0.75
C ILE A 181 -3.13 -11.51 -0.87
N THR A 182 -2.10 -10.70 -1.14
CA THR A 182 -2.25 -9.24 -1.23
C THR A 182 -3.05 -8.79 -2.45
N GLY A 183 -3.09 -9.59 -3.52
CA GLY A 183 -3.98 -9.34 -4.66
C GLY A 183 -5.45 -9.31 -4.26
N PHE A 184 -5.89 -10.25 -3.42
CA PHE A 184 -7.24 -10.26 -2.84
C PHE A 184 -7.42 -9.19 -1.75
N ALA A 185 -6.46 -9.04 -0.85
CA ALA A 185 -6.56 -8.09 0.25
C ALA A 185 -6.68 -6.64 -0.22
N TYR A 186 -5.87 -6.25 -1.23
CA TYR A 186 -5.96 -4.93 -1.83
C TYR A 186 -7.35 -4.67 -2.43
N GLY A 187 -7.88 -5.61 -3.18
CA GLY A 187 -9.18 -5.46 -3.79
C GLY A 187 -10.32 -5.43 -2.78
N ALA A 188 -10.27 -6.28 -1.76
CA ALA A 188 -11.25 -6.26 -0.68
C ALA A 188 -11.27 -4.91 0.04
N LEU A 189 -10.11 -4.33 0.37
CA LEU A 189 -10.04 -3.00 0.98
C LEU A 189 -10.59 -1.91 0.05
N MET A 190 -10.24 -1.94 -1.24
CA MET A 190 -10.75 -0.96 -2.20
C MET A 190 -12.25 -1.14 -2.46
N ASN A 191 -12.74 -2.36 -2.38
CA ASN A 191 -14.18 -2.64 -2.45
C ASN A 191 -14.92 -2.10 -1.22
N LEU A 192 -14.33 -2.26 -0.02
CA LEU A 192 -14.86 -1.67 1.21
C LEU A 192 -14.91 -0.14 1.13
N TYR A 193 -13.93 0.49 0.47
CA TYR A 193 -13.96 1.93 0.19
C TYR A 193 -15.17 2.33 -0.65
N SER A 194 -15.50 1.58 -1.70
CA SER A 194 -16.56 1.93 -2.66
C SER A 194 -17.95 1.51 -2.18
N TRP A 195 -18.06 0.47 -1.38
CA TRP A 195 -19.32 -0.19 -1.01
C TRP A 195 -20.40 0.75 -0.42
N PRO A 196 -20.11 1.66 0.53
CA PRO A 196 -21.11 2.57 1.08
C PRO A 196 -21.70 3.57 0.06
N PHE A 197 -21.08 3.68 -1.12
CA PHE A 197 -21.41 4.64 -2.16
C PHE A 197 -21.78 3.98 -3.49
N ALA A 198 -21.79 2.65 -3.54
CA ALA A 198 -21.98 1.90 -4.79
C ALA A 198 -23.39 2.07 -5.38
N ALA A 199 -24.39 2.27 -4.52
CA ALA A 199 -25.78 2.41 -4.95
C ALA A 199 -26.56 3.36 -4.03
N PRO A 200 -26.28 4.67 -4.07
CA PRO A 200 -27.00 5.62 -3.23
C PRO A 200 -28.49 5.66 -3.61
N GLY A 201 -29.34 5.34 -2.64
CA GLY A 201 -30.82 5.43 -2.80
C GLY A 201 -31.49 4.24 -3.47
N LEU A 202 -30.76 3.16 -3.77
CA LEU A 202 -31.38 1.90 -4.15
C LEU A 202 -31.86 1.14 -2.90
N SER A 203 -33.00 0.46 -3.02
CA SER A 203 -33.55 -0.37 -1.96
C SER A 203 -32.69 -1.60 -1.69
N ASP A 204 -32.71 -2.10 -0.45
CA ASP A 204 -31.98 -3.30 -0.01
C ASP A 204 -32.47 -4.62 -0.61
N ASP A 205 -33.41 -4.58 -1.56
CA ASP A 205 -34.11 -5.74 -2.09
C ASP A 205 -33.19 -6.77 -2.77
N VAL A 206 -31.96 -6.37 -3.10
CA VAL A 206 -30.98 -7.24 -3.79
C VAL A 206 -29.98 -7.90 -2.83
N GLY A 207 -29.93 -7.49 -1.55
CA GLY A 207 -29.00 -8.06 -0.57
C GLY A 207 -27.50 -7.82 -0.87
N LEU A 208 -27.16 -6.79 -1.65
CA LEU A 208 -25.80 -6.48 -2.08
C LEU A 208 -25.26 -5.18 -1.50
N TYR A 209 -26.14 -4.21 -1.28
CA TYR A 209 -25.73 -2.84 -0.97
C TYR A 209 -25.74 -2.57 0.52
N TRP A 210 -24.89 -1.64 0.93
CA TRP A 210 -24.83 -1.19 2.31
C TRP A 210 -25.93 -0.18 2.61
N SER A 211 -26.56 -0.35 3.78
CA SER A 211 -27.50 0.60 4.36
C SER A 211 -27.21 0.80 5.85
N PRO A 212 -27.42 2.01 6.40
CA PRO A 212 -27.29 2.27 7.83
C PRO A 212 -28.25 1.47 8.71
N SER A 213 -29.28 0.85 8.16
CA SER A 213 -30.26 0.00 8.86
C SER A 213 -29.80 -1.43 9.08
N LEU A 214 -28.75 -1.88 8.34
CA LEU A 214 -28.24 -3.24 8.45
C LEU A 214 -27.62 -3.52 9.82
N SER A 215 -27.89 -4.70 10.36
CA SER A 215 -27.15 -5.25 11.47
C SER A 215 -25.70 -5.59 11.07
N ALA A 216 -24.82 -5.84 12.04
CA ALA A 216 -23.44 -6.21 11.75
C ALA A 216 -23.36 -7.51 10.92
N VAL A 217 -24.19 -8.50 11.22
CA VAL A 217 -24.22 -9.77 10.47
C VAL A 217 -24.70 -9.55 9.04
N GLN A 218 -25.80 -8.84 8.83
CA GLN A 218 -26.29 -8.49 7.50
C GLN A 218 -25.27 -7.67 6.71
N SER A 219 -24.54 -6.74 7.36
CA SER A 219 -23.47 -5.98 6.72
C SER A 219 -22.36 -6.89 6.20
N ILE A 220 -21.97 -7.92 6.95
CA ILE A 220 -20.96 -8.89 6.51
C ILE A 220 -21.50 -9.74 5.33
N GLU A 221 -22.72 -10.20 5.42
CA GLU A 221 -23.36 -10.99 4.35
C GLU A 221 -23.49 -10.19 3.05
N HIS A 222 -24.01 -8.96 3.12
CA HIS A 222 -24.15 -8.07 1.97
C HIS A 222 -22.78 -7.70 1.38
N TYR A 223 -21.80 -7.41 2.25
CA TYR A 223 -20.43 -7.12 1.78
C TYR A 223 -19.81 -8.33 1.07
N ALA A 224 -19.98 -9.54 1.60
CA ALA A 224 -19.48 -10.76 0.97
C ALA A 224 -20.14 -11.00 -0.39
N ALA A 225 -21.45 -10.82 -0.49
CA ALA A 225 -22.19 -10.95 -1.74
C ALA A 225 -21.75 -9.86 -2.75
N PHE A 226 -21.63 -8.61 -2.33
CA PHE A 226 -21.12 -7.50 -3.14
C PHE A 226 -19.71 -7.76 -3.65
N TYR A 227 -18.82 -8.24 -2.78
CA TYR A 227 -17.45 -8.58 -3.13
C TYR A 227 -17.39 -9.68 -4.20
N VAL A 228 -18.14 -10.75 -4.03
CA VAL A 228 -18.19 -11.86 -5.00
C VAL A 228 -18.72 -11.36 -6.35
N ALA A 229 -19.77 -10.56 -6.35
CA ALA A 229 -20.41 -10.08 -7.56
C ALA A 229 -19.55 -9.04 -8.34
N THR A 230 -18.76 -8.23 -7.64
CA THR A 230 -18.09 -7.07 -8.25
C THR A 230 -16.58 -7.20 -8.38
N SER A 231 -15.92 -7.88 -7.44
CA SER A 231 -14.46 -7.80 -7.30
C SER A 231 -13.71 -9.13 -7.38
N LEU A 232 -14.36 -10.24 -7.06
CA LEU A 232 -13.67 -11.54 -6.94
C LEU A 232 -12.85 -11.90 -8.19
N VAL A 233 -13.40 -11.71 -9.39
CA VAL A 233 -12.70 -12.02 -10.65
C VAL A 233 -11.50 -11.10 -10.86
N HIS A 234 -11.66 -9.80 -10.60
CA HIS A 234 -10.59 -8.82 -10.72
C HIS A 234 -9.45 -9.09 -9.73
N ASP A 235 -9.79 -9.48 -8.51
CA ASP A 235 -8.82 -9.74 -7.46
C ASP A 235 -8.10 -11.07 -7.67
N ALA A 236 -8.81 -12.10 -8.15
CA ALA A 236 -8.21 -13.36 -8.56
C ALA A 236 -7.22 -13.16 -9.71
N THR A 237 -7.58 -12.35 -10.70
CA THR A 237 -6.69 -12.00 -11.82
C THR A 237 -5.48 -11.20 -11.36
N ARG A 238 -5.66 -10.24 -10.44
CA ARG A 238 -4.56 -9.49 -9.81
C ARG A 238 -3.64 -10.41 -9.02
N ALA A 239 -4.18 -11.29 -8.20
CA ALA A 239 -3.44 -12.26 -7.40
C ALA A 239 -2.60 -13.18 -8.29
N LEU A 240 -3.22 -13.74 -9.33
CA LEU A 240 -2.56 -14.62 -10.29
C LEU A 240 -1.44 -13.88 -11.06
N ALA A 241 -1.73 -12.69 -11.58
CA ALA A 241 -0.76 -11.90 -12.32
C ALA A 241 0.44 -11.51 -11.43
N THR A 242 0.20 -11.08 -10.20
CA THR A 242 1.27 -10.75 -9.24
C THR A 242 2.11 -11.98 -8.92
N ALA A 243 1.49 -13.12 -8.64
CA ALA A 243 2.19 -14.37 -8.36
C ALA A 243 3.03 -14.84 -9.57
N LEU A 244 2.47 -14.81 -10.78
CA LEU A 244 3.18 -15.19 -12.00
C LEU A 244 4.38 -14.27 -12.29
N LEU A 245 4.21 -12.96 -12.13
CA LEU A 245 5.31 -12.00 -12.30
C LEU A 245 6.44 -12.26 -11.29
N ILE A 246 6.11 -12.59 -10.05
CA ILE A 246 7.11 -12.94 -9.03
C ILE A 246 7.78 -14.27 -9.37
N VAL A 247 7.06 -15.28 -9.86
CA VAL A 247 7.65 -16.55 -10.30
C VAL A 247 8.65 -16.31 -11.44
N VAL A 248 8.29 -15.51 -12.45
CA VAL A 248 9.11 -15.30 -13.65
C VAL A 248 10.28 -14.35 -13.37
N ALA A 249 10.01 -13.21 -12.75
CA ALA A 249 10.99 -12.12 -12.58
C ALA A 249 11.52 -11.95 -11.15
N GLY A 250 10.85 -12.51 -10.15
CA GLY A 250 11.17 -12.26 -8.74
C GLY A 250 12.57 -12.71 -8.34
N GLY A 251 13.06 -13.86 -8.84
CA GLY A 251 14.40 -14.33 -8.52
C GLY A 251 15.52 -13.37 -8.97
N PRO A 252 15.58 -12.97 -10.26
CA PRO A 252 16.51 -11.94 -10.73
C PRO A 252 16.36 -10.60 -10.01
N VAL A 253 15.12 -10.13 -9.81
CA VAL A 253 14.85 -8.84 -9.15
C VAL A 253 15.31 -8.87 -7.69
N LEU A 254 15.01 -9.92 -6.92
CA LEU A 254 15.49 -10.06 -5.55
C LEU A 254 17.02 -10.04 -5.46
N ARG A 255 17.73 -10.74 -6.36
CA ARG A 255 19.19 -10.70 -6.40
C ARG A 255 19.73 -9.30 -6.68
N LEU A 256 19.10 -8.59 -7.62
CA LEU A 256 19.47 -7.22 -7.97
C LEU A 256 19.25 -6.26 -6.77
N LEU A 257 18.06 -6.30 -6.16
CA LEU A 257 17.71 -5.45 -5.03
C LEU A 257 18.63 -5.69 -3.82
N ARG A 258 18.93 -6.96 -3.51
CA ARG A 258 19.87 -7.34 -2.44
C ARG A 258 21.27 -6.81 -2.73
N ARG A 259 21.77 -6.96 -3.95
CA ARG A 259 23.08 -6.44 -4.33
C ARG A 259 23.20 -4.92 -4.14
N PHE A 260 22.14 -4.16 -4.42
CA PHE A 260 22.13 -2.72 -4.16
C PHE A 260 22.02 -2.42 -2.67
N HIS A 261 21.19 -3.16 -1.94
CA HIS A 261 21.06 -3.04 -0.49
C HIS A 261 22.40 -3.28 0.22
N ASP A 262 23.09 -4.37 -0.11
CA ASP A 262 24.38 -4.74 0.49
C ASP A 262 25.47 -3.73 0.17
N ARG A 263 25.54 -3.22 -1.06
CA ARG A 263 26.49 -2.17 -1.45
C ARG A 263 26.28 -0.86 -0.69
N ALA A 264 25.04 -0.51 -0.38
CA ALA A 264 24.74 0.66 0.44
C ALA A 264 25.20 0.45 1.90
N ALA A 265 25.04 -0.75 2.44
CA ALA A 265 25.50 -1.13 3.77
C ALA A 265 27.04 -1.15 3.88
N TRP A 266 27.76 -1.66 2.88
CA TRP A 266 29.23 -1.70 2.85
C TRP A 266 29.87 -0.32 2.83
N ALA A 267 29.27 0.64 2.11
CA ALA A 267 29.78 2.01 2.07
C ALA A 267 29.70 2.73 3.43
N THR A 268 28.85 2.28 4.34
CA THR A 268 28.76 2.81 5.71
C THR A 268 29.82 2.22 6.64
N SER A 269 30.23 0.97 6.43
CA SER A 269 31.22 0.28 7.28
C SER A 269 32.68 0.66 6.96
N SER A 270 32.95 1.13 5.73
CA SER A 270 34.29 1.51 5.28
C SER A 270 34.63 2.99 5.52
N SER A 271 33.69 3.80 5.96
CA SER A 271 33.86 5.23 6.25
C SER A 271 33.93 5.58 7.77
N GLY A 272 33.93 4.59 8.63
CA GLY A 272 34.12 4.69 10.08
C GLY A 272 35.36 3.97 10.53
#